data_c3f0c0997a97f5d8647fd7bbb271868e
#
_entry.id   c3f0c0997a97f5d8647fd7bbb271868e
#
_cell.length_a   1.000
_cell.length_b   1.000
_cell.length_c   1.000
_cell.angle_alpha   90.00
_cell.angle_beta   90.00
_cell.angle_gamma   90.00
#
_symmetry.space_group_name_H-M   'P 1'
#
loop_
_entity.id
_entity.type
_entity.pdbx_description
1 polymer ?
#
loop_
_entity_poly.entity_id
_entity_poly.type
_entity_poly.pdbx_seq_one_letter_code
_entity_poly.pdbx_strand_id
1 'polypeptide(L)'
;MFSCTVENEINEVLNKSLEGKSISRTEAVLLLKSENTHSILQTAKSIRDRFKPDPITYSPKVFINLINLCRDTCSYCTYKKEPTDEFLSMMSRDQVLSIAQSGKMTRCTEALIVSGERPEARYSKAKEWLKSLGHSSIVEYISEVSEMVLYKTGLLPHTNAGCLTKKEMSSLRNTNVSLGLMLESSSE
;
A
#
# COMPACT_ATOMS: atom_id res chain seq x y z
N MET A 1 37.21 22.48 11.65
CA MET A 1 37.23 23.03 10.29
C MET A 1 36.39 22.19 9.27
N PHE A 2 36.31 20.86 9.37
CA PHE A 2 35.52 20.02 8.46
C PHE A 2 34.00 20.21 8.53
N SER A 3 33.44 20.60 9.67
CA SER A 3 31.98 20.77 9.85
C SER A 3 31.40 21.97 9.06
N CYS A 4 32.12 23.06 8.94
CA CYS A 4 31.64 24.27 8.26
C CYS A 4 31.59 24.11 6.73
N THR A 5 32.48 23.29 6.14
CA THR A 5 32.52 23.06 4.69
C THR A 5 31.35 22.21 4.24
N VAL A 6 31.04 21.13 4.98
CA VAL A 6 29.90 20.23 4.68
C VAL A 6 28.56 20.96 4.83
N GLU A 7 28.43 21.81 5.84
CA GLU A 7 27.22 22.60 6.06
C GLU A 7 26.99 23.63 4.93
N ASN A 8 28.05 24.23 4.41
CA ASN A 8 27.97 25.11 3.23
C ASN A 8 27.54 24.34 1.98
N GLU A 9 28.10 23.15 1.73
CA GLU A 9 27.70 22.30 0.60
C GLU A 9 26.21 21.90 0.69
N ILE A 10 25.72 21.55 1.89
CA ILE A 10 24.30 21.24 2.10
C ILE A 10 23.43 22.46 1.77
N ASN A 11 23.79 23.65 2.24
CA ASN A 11 23.05 24.87 1.97
C ASN A 11 23.02 25.23 0.48
N GLU A 12 24.12 25.01 -0.26
CA GLU A 12 24.15 25.17 -1.72
C GLU A 12 23.17 24.24 -2.42
N VAL A 13 23.12 22.96 -2.03
CA VAL A 13 22.18 21.98 -2.57
C VAL A 13 20.73 22.34 -2.25
N LEU A 14 20.45 22.81 -1.05
CA LEU A 14 19.11 23.27 -0.64
C LEU A 14 18.67 24.50 -1.45
N ASN A 15 19.56 25.49 -1.63
CA ASN A 15 19.29 26.68 -2.45
C ASN A 15 19.04 26.30 -3.91
N LYS A 16 19.87 25.44 -4.49
CA LYS A 16 19.68 24.88 -5.83
C LYS A 16 18.28 24.23 -5.99
N SER A 17 17.83 23.48 -4.97
CA SER A 17 16.51 22.87 -4.97
C SER A 17 15.38 23.90 -4.90
N LEU A 18 15.56 24.97 -4.11
CA LEU A 18 14.60 26.09 -4.05
C LEU A 18 14.49 26.83 -5.38
N GLU A 19 15.52 26.86 -6.18
CA GLU A 19 15.50 27.41 -7.54
C GLU A 19 14.79 26.48 -8.55
N GLY A 20 14.35 25.30 -8.14
CA GLY A 20 13.70 24.30 -9.01
C GLY A 20 14.67 23.47 -9.85
N LYS A 21 15.95 23.52 -9.54
CA LYS A 21 16.98 22.71 -10.22
C LYS A 21 17.05 21.31 -9.61
N SER A 22 17.22 20.29 -10.45
CA SER A 22 17.38 18.90 -10.01
C SER A 22 18.71 18.70 -9.28
N ILE A 23 18.67 17.91 -8.20
CA ILE A 23 19.86 17.49 -7.48
C ILE A 23 20.47 16.23 -8.12
N SER A 24 21.79 16.12 -8.07
CA SER A 24 22.53 14.95 -8.51
C SER A 24 22.44 13.82 -7.48
N ARG A 25 22.85 12.61 -7.89
CA ARG A 25 22.94 11.46 -6.97
C ARG A 25 23.89 11.74 -5.78
N THR A 26 25.00 12.40 -6.02
CA THR A 26 25.98 12.74 -4.97
C THR A 26 25.39 13.71 -3.99
N GLU A 27 24.70 14.76 -4.47
CA GLU A 27 24.00 15.74 -3.64
C GLU A 27 22.86 15.08 -2.82
N ALA A 28 22.11 14.15 -3.42
CA ALA A 28 21.09 13.41 -2.68
C ALA A 28 21.69 12.57 -1.53
N VAL A 29 22.83 11.90 -1.76
CA VAL A 29 23.57 11.16 -0.72
C VAL A 29 24.09 12.09 0.38
N LEU A 30 24.56 13.29 0.01
CA LEU A 30 24.99 14.31 0.96
C LEU A 30 23.84 14.72 1.89
N LEU A 31 22.65 15.01 1.34
CA LEU A 31 21.46 15.34 2.13
C LEU A 31 21.03 14.18 3.04
N LEU A 32 21.06 12.92 2.56
CA LEU A 32 20.69 11.75 3.35
C LEU A 32 21.61 11.50 4.55
N LYS A 33 22.88 11.91 4.45
CA LYS A 33 23.87 11.79 5.52
C LYS A 33 23.89 13.00 6.48
N SER A 34 23.13 14.04 6.16
CA SER A 34 23.10 15.26 6.95
C SER A 34 22.33 15.06 8.25
N GLU A 35 22.87 15.59 9.34
CA GLU A 35 22.18 15.70 10.63
C GLU A 35 21.22 16.91 10.66
N ASN A 36 21.35 17.85 9.72
CA ASN A 36 20.50 19.04 9.62
C ASN A 36 19.15 18.74 8.93
N THR A 37 18.41 17.80 9.49
CA THR A 37 17.09 17.38 8.99
C THR A 37 16.09 18.56 8.94
N HIS A 38 16.22 19.52 9.87
CA HIS A 38 15.29 20.66 9.93
C HIS A 38 15.35 21.50 8.66
N SER A 39 16.53 21.92 8.22
CA SER A 39 16.69 22.73 6.99
C SER A 39 16.23 21.97 5.73
N ILE A 40 16.49 20.66 5.66
CA ILE A 40 16.02 19.80 4.56
C ILE A 40 14.48 19.78 4.53
N LEU A 41 13.82 19.57 5.66
CA LEU A 41 12.36 19.54 5.75
C LEU A 41 11.73 20.91 5.45
N GLN A 42 12.32 22.01 5.90
CA GLN A 42 11.87 23.36 5.57
C GLN A 42 11.96 23.63 4.07
N THR A 43 13.06 23.25 3.43
CA THR A 43 13.24 23.38 1.98
C THR A 43 12.22 22.55 1.22
N ALA A 44 12.04 21.28 1.60
CA ALA A 44 11.05 20.38 0.99
C ALA A 44 9.63 20.94 1.15
N LYS A 45 9.28 21.47 2.35
CA LYS A 45 8.01 22.14 2.59
C LYS A 45 7.82 23.34 1.66
N SER A 46 8.83 24.21 1.55
CA SER A 46 8.77 25.40 0.69
C SER A 46 8.55 25.06 -0.78
N ILE A 47 9.20 23.99 -1.27
CA ILE A 47 9.01 23.50 -2.64
C ILE A 47 7.60 22.93 -2.81
N ARG A 48 7.15 22.07 -1.88
CA ARG A 48 5.78 21.52 -1.92
C ARG A 48 4.73 22.62 -1.98
N ASP A 49 4.84 23.63 -1.13
CA ASP A 49 3.83 24.69 -0.97
C ASP A 49 3.69 25.56 -2.23
N ARG A 50 4.69 25.59 -3.13
CA ARG A 50 4.56 26.22 -4.45
C ARG A 50 3.59 25.50 -5.38
N PHE A 51 3.51 24.15 -5.27
CA PHE A 51 2.73 23.30 -6.18
C PHE A 51 1.47 22.75 -5.53
N LYS A 52 1.49 22.55 -4.22
CA LYS A 52 0.42 21.96 -3.41
C LYS A 52 0.32 22.69 -2.07
N PRO A 53 -0.20 23.93 -2.07
CA PRO A 53 -0.41 24.66 -0.81
C PRO A 53 -1.46 23.96 0.07
N ASP A 54 -1.55 24.37 1.32
CA ASP A 54 -2.56 23.88 2.25
C ASP A 54 -4.00 24.01 1.68
N PRO A 55 -4.91 23.10 2.02
CA PRO A 55 -4.76 22.05 3.01
C PRO A 55 -4.07 20.77 2.49
N ILE A 56 -3.36 20.08 3.39
CA ILE A 56 -2.86 18.73 3.13
C ILE A 56 -4.00 17.75 3.42
N THR A 57 -4.34 16.92 2.43
CA THR A 57 -5.33 15.87 2.59
C THR A 57 -4.69 14.54 2.93
N TYR A 58 -5.38 13.72 3.70
CA TYR A 58 -5.00 12.33 3.99
C TYR A 58 -6.24 11.46 4.02
N SER A 59 -6.07 10.16 3.77
CA SER A 59 -7.13 9.18 3.87
C SER A 59 -6.76 8.15 4.94
N PRO A 60 -7.42 8.16 6.11
CA PRO A 60 -7.18 7.18 7.15
C PRO A 60 -7.75 5.83 6.72
N LYS A 61 -6.90 4.80 6.64
CA LYS A 61 -7.25 3.46 6.17
C LYS A 61 -6.92 2.41 7.20
N VAL A 62 -7.79 1.41 7.32
CA VAL A 62 -7.45 0.16 7.98
C VAL A 62 -6.98 -0.86 6.94
N PHE A 63 -5.88 -1.54 7.22
CA PHE A 63 -5.34 -2.58 6.35
C PHE A 63 -5.90 -3.95 6.71
N ILE A 64 -6.40 -4.67 5.71
CA ILE A 64 -6.91 -6.04 5.81
C ILE A 64 -6.04 -6.93 4.90
N ASN A 65 -5.06 -7.59 5.50
CA ASN A 65 -4.15 -8.51 4.80
C ASN A 65 -4.82 -9.87 4.62
N LEU A 66 -5.72 -9.99 3.66
CA LEU A 66 -6.68 -11.07 3.51
C LEU A 66 -6.00 -12.44 3.35
N ILE A 67 -5.03 -12.54 2.45
CA ILE A 67 -4.19 -13.72 2.23
C ILE A 67 -2.83 -13.30 1.69
N ASN A 68 -1.76 -13.87 2.24
CA ASN A 68 -0.39 -13.60 1.81
C ASN A 68 0.27 -14.74 1.02
N LEU A 69 -0.46 -15.80 0.65
CA LEU A 69 -0.06 -16.67 -0.45
C LEU A 69 -0.26 -15.92 -1.78
N CYS A 70 0.74 -15.97 -2.67
CA CYS A 70 0.70 -15.28 -3.96
C CYS A 70 1.32 -16.17 -5.04
N ARG A 71 0.72 -16.22 -6.22
CA ARG A 71 1.31 -16.98 -7.33
C ARG A 71 2.60 -16.36 -7.86
N ASP A 72 2.76 -15.03 -7.71
CA ASP A 72 3.90 -14.29 -8.23
C ASP A 72 5.15 -14.44 -7.36
N THR A 73 6.29 -14.04 -7.91
CA THR A 73 7.62 -14.20 -7.30
C THR A 73 8.43 -12.91 -7.31
N CYS A 74 7.77 -11.78 -7.05
CA CYS A 74 8.43 -10.47 -7.01
C CYS A 74 9.58 -10.48 -5.99
N SER A 75 10.80 -10.23 -6.43
CA SER A 75 12.03 -10.41 -5.63
C SER A 75 12.12 -9.50 -4.40
N TYR A 76 11.44 -8.35 -4.42
CA TYR A 76 11.44 -7.40 -3.31
C TYR A 76 10.28 -7.61 -2.31
N CYS A 77 9.31 -8.49 -2.63
CA CYS A 77 8.08 -8.63 -1.86
C CYS A 77 8.33 -9.32 -0.51
N THR A 78 8.11 -8.60 0.58
CA THR A 78 8.16 -9.13 1.95
C THR A 78 6.81 -9.63 2.45
N TYR A 79 5.72 -9.32 1.73
CA TYR A 79 4.35 -9.69 2.07
C TYR A 79 4.08 -11.18 1.81
N LYS A 80 4.53 -11.69 0.65
CA LYS A 80 4.32 -13.09 0.26
C LYS A 80 4.92 -14.06 1.26
N LYS A 81 4.15 -15.11 1.57
CA LYS A 81 4.56 -16.25 2.41
C LYS A 81 4.36 -17.57 1.67
N GLU A 82 5.04 -18.61 2.13
CA GLU A 82 4.86 -19.98 1.65
C GLU A 82 3.90 -20.75 2.59
N PRO A 83 3.29 -21.87 2.15
CA PRO A 83 2.29 -22.61 2.93
C PRO A 83 2.75 -23.11 4.32
N THR A 84 4.06 -23.25 4.53
CA THR A 84 4.69 -23.71 5.78
C THR A 84 5.21 -22.57 6.65
N ASP A 85 5.09 -21.31 6.20
CA ASP A 85 5.58 -20.16 6.95
C ASP A 85 4.70 -19.90 8.18
N GLU A 86 5.33 -19.58 9.32
CA GLU A 86 4.65 -19.25 10.57
C GLU A 86 3.80 -17.96 10.49
N PHE A 87 4.18 -17.06 9.57
CA PHE A 87 3.45 -15.81 9.33
C PHE A 87 2.42 -15.92 8.19
N LEU A 88 2.05 -17.15 7.81
CA LEU A 88 0.98 -17.35 6.84
C LEU A 88 -0.33 -16.80 7.37
N SER A 89 -0.96 -15.93 6.59
CA SER A 89 -2.28 -15.35 6.86
C SER A 89 -3.28 -15.80 5.81
N MET A 90 -4.43 -16.29 6.27
CA MET A 90 -5.63 -16.58 5.48
C MET A 90 -6.83 -16.22 6.38
N MET A 91 -7.32 -14.98 6.27
CA MET A 91 -8.29 -14.41 7.20
C MET A 91 -9.71 -14.94 6.98
N SER A 92 -10.35 -15.38 8.05
CA SER A 92 -11.79 -15.68 8.06
C SER A 92 -12.64 -14.41 8.01
N ARG A 93 -13.93 -14.56 7.72
CA ARG A 93 -14.93 -13.46 7.75
C ARG A 93 -14.93 -12.70 9.09
N ASP A 94 -14.86 -13.42 10.18
CA ASP A 94 -14.89 -12.82 11.52
C ASP A 94 -13.64 -12.01 11.81
N GLN A 95 -12.46 -12.49 11.39
CA GLN A 95 -11.22 -11.74 11.49
C GLN A 95 -11.25 -10.45 10.66
N VAL A 96 -11.72 -10.53 9.41
CA VAL A 96 -11.91 -9.35 8.54
C VAL A 96 -12.85 -8.35 9.20
N LEU A 97 -13.99 -8.81 9.69
CA LEU A 97 -14.99 -7.94 10.33
C LEU A 97 -14.45 -7.29 11.61
N SER A 98 -13.72 -8.03 12.43
CA SER A 98 -13.10 -7.50 13.66
C SER A 98 -12.10 -6.38 13.35
N ILE A 99 -11.24 -6.57 12.34
CA ILE A 99 -10.29 -5.54 11.90
C ILE A 99 -11.02 -4.32 11.35
N ALA A 100 -12.04 -4.52 10.51
CA ALA A 100 -12.82 -3.43 9.94
C ALA A 100 -13.56 -2.63 11.03
N GLN A 101 -14.14 -3.29 12.03
CA GLN A 101 -14.76 -2.63 13.17
C GLN A 101 -13.76 -1.80 13.99
N SER A 102 -12.55 -2.32 14.21
CA SER A 102 -11.46 -1.57 14.85
C SER A 102 -11.08 -0.33 14.05
N GLY A 103 -11.01 -0.45 12.71
CA GLY A 103 -10.79 0.67 11.82
C GLY A 103 -11.90 1.73 11.93
N LYS A 104 -13.16 1.32 11.97
CA LYS A 104 -14.29 2.23 12.19
C LYS A 104 -14.18 2.97 13.53
N MET A 105 -13.83 2.27 14.61
CA MET A 105 -13.67 2.89 15.94
C MET A 105 -12.54 3.93 15.95
N THR A 106 -11.48 3.71 15.18
CA THR A 106 -10.36 4.66 15.01
C THR A 106 -10.61 5.71 13.93
N ARG A 107 -11.85 5.84 13.46
CA ARG A 107 -12.29 6.83 12.46
C ARG A 107 -11.60 6.69 11.09
N CYS A 108 -11.22 5.48 10.70
CA CYS A 108 -10.87 5.21 9.33
C CYS A 108 -12.07 5.46 8.40
N THR A 109 -11.80 5.91 7.19
CA THR A 109 -12.80 6.10 6.14
C THR A 109 -12.79 4.96 5.12
N GLU A 110 -11.66 4.32 4.96
CA GLU A 110 -11.46 3.25 3.98
C GLU A 110 -10.90 1.98 4.62
N ALA A 111 -11.23 0.83 4.02
CA ALA A 111 -10.61 -0.46 4.27
C ALA A 111 -9.78 -0.88 3.05
N LEU A 112 -8.47 -0.92 3.20
CA LEU A 112 -7.57 -1.42 2.15
C LEU A 112 -7.44 -2.93 2.27
N ILE A 113 -8.09 -3.65 1.36
CA ILE A 113 -8.07 -5.11 1.27
C ILE A 113 -6.92 -5.52 0.35
N VAL A 114 -5.91 -6.15 0.92
CA VAL A 114 -4.72 -6.64 0.21
C VAL A 114 -4.75 -8.16 0.14
N SER A 115 -4.46 -8.69 -1.03
CA SER A 115 -4.40 -10.12 -1.31
C SER A 115 -3.19 -10.44 -2.16
N GLY A 116 -2.57 -11.60 -1.95
CA GLY A 116 -1.72 -12.18 -2.96
C GLY A 116 -2.52 -12.47 -4.23
N GLU A 117 -1.86 -12.36 -5.38
CA GLU A 117 -2.51 -12.62 -6.67
C GLU A 117 -2.76 -14.11 -6.85
N ARG A 118 -4.01 -14.47 -7.16
CA ARG A 118 -4.48 -15.83 -7.55
C ARG A 118 -3.77 -16.97 -6.79
N PRO A 119 -3.80 -16.95 -5.45
CA PRO A 119 -3.12 -17.98 -4.67
C PRO A 119 -3.64 -19.39 -4.96
N GLU A 120 -4.91 -19.53 -5.32
CA GLU A 120 -5.56 -20.80 -5.71
C GLU A 120 -4.98 -21.41 -6.99
N ALA A 121 -4.35 -20.61 -7.85
CA ALA A 121 -3.70 -21.12 -9.06
C ALA A 121 -2.37 -21.82 -8.80
N ARG A 122 -1.74 -21.54 -7.65
CA ARG A 122 -0.41 -22.07 -7.29
C ARG A 122 -0.45 -23.03 -6.10
N TYR A 123 -1.32 -22.78 -5.12
CA TYR A 123 -1.31 -23.49 -3.83
C TYR A 123 -2.61 -24.25 -3.59
N SER A 124 -2.53 -25.57 -3.42
CA SER A 124 -3.67 -26.42 -3.04
C SER A 124 -4.30 -25.95 -1.71
N LYS A 125 -3.47 -25.56 -0.75
CA LYS A 125 -3.92 -25.02 0.56
C LYS A 125 -4.86 -23.80 0.38
N ALA A 126 -4.54 -22.87 -0.51
CA ALA A 126 -5.41 -21.73 -0.80
C ALA A 126 -6.71 -22.16 -1.49
N LYS A 127 -6.63 -23.11 -2.42
CA LYS A 127 -7.79 -23.65 -3.13
C LYS A 127 -8.74 -24.37 -2.18
N GLU A 128 -8.23 -25.20 -1.29
CA GLU A 128 -9.02 -25.92 -0.29
C GLU A 128 -9.66 -24.96 0.71
N TRP A 129 -8.91 -23.96 1.17
CA TRP A 129 -9.41 -22.92 2.07
C TRP A 129 -10.54 -22.11 1.43
N LEU A 130 -10.37 -21.63 0.20
CA LEU A 130 -11.43 -20.92 -0.53
C LEU A 130 -12.67 -21.80 -0.71
N LYS A 131 -12.49 -23.07 -1.06
CA LYS A 131 -13.59 -24.03 -1.18
C LYS A 131 -14.34 -24.22 0.13
N SER A 132 -13.64 -24.24 1.27
CA SER A 132 -14.27 -24.35 2.60
C SER A 132 -15.10 -23.10 2.95
N LEU A 133 -14.79 -21.95 2.35
CA LEU A 133 -15.56 -20.71 2.46
C LEU A 133 -16.71 -20.61 1.44
N GLY A 134 -16.80 -21.54 0.49
CA GLY A 134 -17.83 -21.59 -0.56
C GLY A 134 -17.42 -20.85 -1.85
N HIS A 135 -16.13 -20.56 -2.03
CA HIS A 135 -15.60 -19.81 -3.18
C HIS A 135 -14.68 -20.64 -4.05
N SER A 136 -14.61 -20.29 -5.33
CA SER A 136 -13.70 -20.89 -6.31
C SER A 136 -12.43 -20.08 -6.53
N SER A 137 -12.46 -18.79 -6.23
CA SER A 137 -11.34 -17.85 -6.41
C SER A 137 -11.22 -16.85 -5.28
N ILE A 138 -10.02 -16.28 -5.13
CA ILE A 138 -9.79 -15.21 -4.16
C ILE A 138 -10.63 -13.97 -4.47
N VAL A 139 -10.90 -13.69 -5.74
CA VAL A 139 -11.70 -12.53 -6.15
C VAL A 139 -13.16 -12.65 -5.71
N GLU A 140 -13.73 -13.87 -5.72
CA GLU A 140 -15.07 -14.12 -5.17
C GLU A 140 -15.11 -13.85 -3.67
N TYR A 141 -14.10 -14.31 -2.94
CA TYR A 141 -14.01 -14.05 -1.50
C TYR A 141 -13.79 -12.55 -1.19
N ILE A 142 -12.96 -11.87 -1.98
CA ILE A 142 -12.79 -10.40 -1.88
C ILE A 142 -14.12 -9.69 -2.11
N SER A 143 -14.91 -10.12 -3.08
CA SER A 143 -16.23 -9.53 -3.34
C SER A 143 -17.15 -9.64 -2.11
N GLU A 144 -17.22 -10.83 -1.50
CA GLU A 144 -18.01 -11.06 -0.29
C GLU A 144 -17.53 -10.21 0.89
N VAL A 145 -16.21 -10.20 1.17
CA VAL A 145 -15.69 -9.43 2.31
C VAL A 145 -15.78 -7.93 2.08
N SER A 146 -15.65 -7.45 0.85
CA SER A 146 -15.88 -6.04 0.51
C SER A 146 -17.33 -5.63 0.80
N GLU A 147 -18.29 -6.44 0.37
CA GLU A 147 -19.70 -6.22 0.66
C GLU A 147 -19.96 -6.21 2.18
N MET A 148 -19.45 -7.19 2.89
CA MET A 148 -19.57 -7.29 4.34
C MET A 148 -18.97 -6.09 5.08
N VAL A 149 -17.78 -5.64 4.69
CA VAL A 149 -17.10 -4.47 5.27
C VAL A 149 -17.93 -3.21 5.02
N LEU A 150 -18.35 -2.99 3.77
CA LEU A 150 -19.14 -1.82 3.39
C LEU A 150 -20.44 -1.73 4.21
N TYR A 151 -21.25 -2.79 4.21
CA TYR A 151 -22.56 -2.74 4.83
C TYR A 151 -22.55 -2.85 6.35
N LYS A 152 -21.59 -3.57 6.95
CA LYS A 152 -21.54 -3.71 8.42
C LYS A 152 -20.77 -2.59 9.11
N THR A 153 -19.86 -1.92 8.44
CA THR A 153 -19.02 -0.90 9.08
C THR A 153 -19.16 0.50 8.47
N GLY A 154 -19.57 0.60 7.22
CA GLY A 154 -19.59 1.83 6.45
C GLY A 154 -18.21 2.29 5.94
N LEU A 155 -17.15 1.50 6.18
CA LEU A 155 -15.85 1.74 5.58
C LEU A 155 -15.92 1.48 4.08
N LEU A 156 -15.23 2.31 3.30
CA LEU A 156 -15.17 2.20 1.86
C LEU A 156 -14.08 1.21 1.44
N PRO A 157 -14.41 0.05 0.83
CA PRO A 157 -13.39 -0.90 0.42
C PRO A 157 -12.56 -0.38 -0.75
N HIS A 158 -11.25 -0.56 -0.64
CA HIS A 158 -10.26 -0.39 -1.70
C HIS A 158 -9.49 -1.70 -1.83
N THR A 159 -9.50 -2.33 -3.00
CA THR A 159 -8.89 -3.66 -3.18
C THR A 159 -7.62 -3.61 -4.01
N ASN A 160 -6.58 -4.28 -3.51
CA ASN A 160 -5.33 -4.61 -4.20
C ASN A 160 -5.20 -6.14 -4.28
N ALA A 161 -5.53 -6.73 -5.43
CA ALA A 161 -5.55 -8.19 -5.64
C ALA A 161 -4.78 -8.63 -6.90
N GLY A 162 -3.82 -7.82 -7.36
CA GLY A 162 -3.07 -8.08 -8.59
C GLY A 162 -3.90 -7.84 -9.85
N CYS A 163 -3.62 -8.60 -10.90
CA CYS A 163 -4.28 -8.44 -12.20
C CYS A 163 -5.71 -8.99 -12.19
N LEU A 164 -6.68 -8.12 -12.46
CA LEU A 164 -8.10 -8.46 -12.55
C LEU A 164 -8.57 -8.42 -14.01
N THR A 165 -9.43 -9.35 -14.37
CA THR A 165 -10.16 -9.31 -15.64
C THR A 165 -11.27 -8.26 -15.61
N LYS A 166 -11.76 -7.81 -16.77
CA LYS A 166 -12.89 -6.88 -16.86
C LYS A 166 -14.14 -7.40 -16.13
N LYS A 167 -14.39 -8.72 -16.18
CA LYS A 167 -15.51 -9.35 -15.48
C LYS A 167 -15.36 -9.25 -13.97
N GLU A 168 -14.18 -9.53 -13.44
CA GLU A 168 -13.86 -9.44 -12.01
C GLU A 168 -13.94 -7.99 -11.52
N MET A 169 -13.38 -7.03 -12.27
CA MET A 169 -13.53 -5.61 -11.97
C MET A 169 -15.00 -5.18 -11.93
N SER A 170 -15.82 -5.68 -12.87
CA SER A 170 -17.25 -5.38 -12.89
C SER A 170 -17.98 -5.97 -11.66
N SER A 171 -17.61 -7.15 -11.18
CA SER A 171 -18.21 -7.75 -9.98
C SER A 171 -17.86 -6.96 -8.70
N LEU A 172 -16.65 -6.40 -8.62
CA LEU A 172 -16.20 -5.62 -7.46
C LEU A 172 -16.70 -4.17 -7.45
N ARG A 173 -17.13 -3.65 -8.60
CA ARG A 173 -17.48 -2.24 -8.79
C ARG A 173 -18.53 -1.71 -7.80
N ASN A 174 -19.51 -2.53 -7.43
CA ASN A 174 -20.62 -2.08 -6.59
C ASN A 174 -20.26 -1.95 -5.10
N THR A 175 -19.18 -2.58 -4.68
CA THR A 175 -18.76 -2.65 -3.27
C THR A 175 -17.39 -2.03 -3.03
N ASN A 176 -16.65 -1.65 -4.08
CA ASN A 176 -15.32 -1.05 -3.97
C ASN A 176 -15.33 0.37 -4.54
N VAL A 177 -14.78 1.32 -3.81
CA VAL A 177 -14.60 2.71 -4.27
C VAL A 177 -13.42 2.84 -5.23
N SER A 178 -12.45 1.94 -5.12
CA SER A 178 -11.31 1.87 -6.03
C SER A 178 -10.70 0.46 -6.06
N LEU A 179 -10.04 0.16 -7.17
CA LEU A 179 -9.26 -1.05 -7.38
C LEU A 179 -7.83 -0.62 -7.72
N GLY A 180 -6.86 -1.13 -6.99
CA GLY A 180 -5.45 -0.82 -7.19
C GLY A 180 -4.74 -1.92 -7.96
N LEU A 181 -3.79 -1.53 -8.81
CA LEU A 181 -2.82 -2.40 -9.43
C LEU A 181 -1.44 -1.74 -9.29
N MET A 182 -0.50 -2.46 -8.68
CA MET A 182 0.88 -2.03 -8.58
C MET A 182 1.62 -2.32 -9.88
N LEU A 183 2.23 -1.29 -10.47
CA LEU A 183 3.23 -1.48 -11.52
C LEU A 183 4.56 -1.81 -10.84
N GLU A 184 4.86 -3.09 -10.72
CA GLU A 184 5.98 -3.58 -9.92
C GLU A 184 7.34 -3.35 -10.60
N SER A 185 7.39 -3.43 -11.93
CA SER A 185 8.57 -3.20 -12.73
C SER A 185 8.22 -2.78 -14.15
N SER A 186 9.07 -1.96 -14.75
CA SER A 186 9.06 -1.67 -16.19
C SER A 186 10.13 -2.48 -16.94
N SER A 187 10.81 -3.42 -16.26
CA SER A 187 11.78 -4.32 -16.86
C SER A 187 11.08 -5.43 -17.63
N GLU A 188 11.64 -5.74 -18.82
CA GLU A 188 11.25 -6.90 -19.63
C GLU A 188 11.73 -8.22 -19.00
#